data_782d9f512bc322bad3613c61b7a5493e
#
_entry.id   782d9f512bc322bad3613c61b7a5493e
#
_cell.length_a   1.000
_cell.length_b   1.000
_cell.length_c   1.000
_cell.angle_alpha   90.00
_cell.angle_beta   90.00
_cell.angle_gamma   90.00
#
_symmetry.space_group_name_H-M   'P 1'
#
loop_
_entity.id
_entity.type
_entity.pdbx_description
1 polymer ?
#
loop_
_entity_poly.entity_id
_entity_poly.type
_entity_poly.pdbx_seq_one_letter_code
_entity_poly.pdbx_strand_id
1 'polypeptide(L)'
;MKKAKLLDSPSLDEIIDEITAKAHDDDERIRNFQQALQTHLLLPCDGFVIGEPVTVIKFNYDGNQRRALTATCRRSDGREYELAATEVLVPADIAGSQYFVAYRQWMGLEPELSPERCARDHVRHGEGEVPIDLRGLIELIVLSVKQKAARCRLLRGEQSFTFRAGRLWDLVPGEIAIVKPAKQWTYAGNPYLSGAIESTRLDARALGLVPLRLENRGLWNPAEHYWGEEGEPLDEWAKPLIARGPRPEFEMEQVLPGADVEDPFSDPIGESYDRKDSGDVDGAYKILMDLCQTDLRCLDAHSHLGNFVFDHRPKEAIRHYEAGLRIGELSLGAGFEGLLPWGWIDNRPFLRCMHGFGLCLWRLGRFEEAGHIFDRMLWLNPSDNQGVRFLIDMVGAKAAWEPGRQK
;
A
#
# COMPACT_ATOMS: atom_id res chain seq x y z
N MET A 1 16.40 -55.07 19.95
CA MET A 1 15.83 -53.70 20.12
C MET A 1 15.05 -53.36 18.84
N LYS A 2 13.72 -53.42 18.90
CA LYS A 2 12.84 -53.05 17.78
C LYS A 2 12.79 -51.52 17.70
N LYS A 3 13.16 -50.95 16.56
CA LYS A 3 12.92 -49.52 16.26
C LYS A 3 11.42 -49.28 16.26
N ALA A 4 10.95 -48.39 17.12
CA ALA A 4 9.60 -47.88 17.08
C ALA A 4 9.46 -47.07 15.77
N LYS A 5 8.48 -47.43 14.93
CA LYS A 5 8.04 -46.67 13.75
C LYS A 5 7.43 -45.36 14.30
N LEU A 6 8.03 -44.23 14.00
CA LEU A 6 7.32 -42.95 14.11
C LEU A 6 6.09 -43.07 13.18
N LEU A 7 4.91 -42.92 13.76
CA LEU A 7 3.69 -42.70 12.99
C LEU A 7 3.85 -41.33 12.29
N ASP A 8 3.92 -41.35 10.98
CA ASP A 8 3.83 -40.12 10.17
C ASP A 8 2.48 -39.46 10.48
N SER A 9 2.51 -38.19 10.87
CA SER A 9 1.29 -37.38 10.99
C SER A 9 0.63 -37.28 9.63
N PRO A 10 -0.72 -37.38 9.53
CA PRO A 10 -1.40 -37.26 8.24
C PRO A 10 -1.10 -35.91 7.57
N SER A 11 -0.98 -35.92 6.25
CA SER A 11 -0.84 -34.67 5.48
C SER A 11 -2.12 -33.84 5.57
N LEU A 12 -2.03 -32.53 5.29
CA LEU A 12 -3.20 -31.65 5.31
C LEU A 12 -4.26 -32.08 4.30
N ASP A 13 -3.84 -32.56 3.14
CA ASP A 13 -4.74 -33.07 2.09
C ASP A 13 -5.48 -34.35 2.57
N GLU A 14 -4.79 -35.25 3.26
CA GLU A 14 -5.43 -36.42 3.85
C GLU A 14 -6.47 -36.04 4.91
N ILE A 15 -6.20 -35.04 5.73
CA ILE A 15 -7.16 -34.52 6.71
C ILE A 15 -8.38 -33.88 6.02
N ILE A 16 -8.16 -33.09 4.97
CA ILE A 16 -9.24 -32.47 4.19
C ILE A 16 -10.11 -33.54 3.54
N ASP A 17 -9.48 -34.53 2.91
CA ASP A 17 -10.18 -35.63 2.25
C ASP A 17 -11.00 -36.46 3.26
N GLU A 18 -10.46 -36.77 4.43
CA GLU A 18 -11.17 -37.50 5.50
C GLU A 18 -12.42 -36.71 5.96
N ILE A 19 -12.30 -35.41 6.19
CA ILE A 19 -13.40 -34.58 6.68
C ILE A 19 -14.48 -34.39 5.60
N THR A 20 -14.09 -34.29 4.33
CA THR A 20 -15.01 -33.94 3.22
C THR A 20 -15.57 -35.17 2.48
N ALA A 21 -14.96 -36.37 2.64
CA ALA A 21 -15.27 -37.57 1.85
C ALA A 21 -16.74 -38.02 1.85
N LYS A 22 -17.50 -37.73 2.90
CA LYS A 22 -18.90 -38.17 3.07
C LYS A 22 -19.90 -37.01 2.93
N ALA A 23 -19.43 -35.81 2.66
CA ALA A 23 -20.29 -34.64 2.53
C ALA A 23 -20.86 -34.51 1.11
N HIS A 24 -22.17 -34.30 1.01
CA HIS A 24 -22.87 -34.17 -0.27
C HIS A 24 -22.89 -32.74 -0.81
N ASP A 25 -22.69 -31.74 0.07
CA ASP A 25 -22.68 -30.32 -0.27
C ASP A 25 -21.72 -29.53 0.63
N ASP A 26 -21.55 -28.24 0.36
CA ASP A 26 -20.65 -27.37 1.12
C ASP A 26 -21.14 -27.11 2.56
N ASP A 27 -22.45 -27.14 2.79
CA ASP A 27 -23.02 -26.99 4.13
C ASP A 27 -22.62 -28.15 5.05
N GLU A 28 -22.67 -29.38 4.52
CA GLU A 28 -22.20 -30.56 5.23
C GLU A 28 -20.68 -30.54 5.45
N ARG A 29 -19.91 -30.07 4.47
CA ARG A 29 -18.46 -29.93 4.60
C ARG A 29 -18.09 -28.97 5.73
N ILE A 30 -18.74 -27.80 5.78
CA ILE A 30 -18.51 -26.81 6.85
C ILE A 30 -18.87 -27.37 8.22
N ARG A 31 -19.99 -28.11 8.35
CA ARG A 31 -20.36 -28.79 9.60
C ARG A 31 -19.36 -29.86 10.02
N ASN A 32 -18.84 -30.61 9.06
CA ASN A 32 -17.83 -31.62 9.33
C ASN A 32 -16.53 -30.98 9.84
N PHE A 33 -16.12 -29.86 9.27
CA PHE A 33 -14.98 -29.08 9.77
C PHE A 33 -15.25 -28.53 11.18
N GLN A 34 -16.45 -28.01 11.46
CA GLN A 34 -16.82 -27.58 12.80
C GLN A 34 -16.68 -28.70 13.79
N GLN A 35 -17.20 -29.90 13.46
CA GLN A 35 -17.13 -31.07 14.33
C GLN A 35 -15.69 -31.55 14.53
N ALA A 36 -14.88 -31.55 13.45
CA ALA A 36 -13.47 -31.94 13.55
C ALA A 36 -12.69 -30.98 14.46
N LEU A 37 -12.90 -29.65 14.34
CA LEU A 37 -12.27 -28.64 15.19
C LEU A 37 -12.71 -28.83 16.67
N GLN A 38 -13.98 -29.05 16.93
CA GLN A 38 -14.48 -29.29 18.28
C GLN A 38 -13.94 -30.59 18.90
N THR A 39 -13.64 -31.58 18.06
CA THR A 39 -13.18 -32.91 18.54
C THR A 39 -11.67 -32.96 18.76
N HIS A 40 -10.91 -32.31 17.88
CA HIS A 40 -9.45 -32.49 17.81
C HIS A 40 -8.66 -31.29 18.32
N LEU A 41 -9.18 -30.07 18.20
CA LEU A 41 -8.51 -28.86 18.68
C LEU A 41 -8.82 -28.67 20.17
N LEU A 42 -7.76 -28.54 20.98
CA LEU A 42 -7.90 -28.30 22.42
C LEU A 42 -8.42 -26.86 22.64
N LEU A 43 -9.71 -26.76 22.96
CA LEU A 43 -10.37 -25.48 23.26
C LEU A 43 -10.76 -25.42 24.78
N PRO A 44 -10.70 -24.21 25.41
CA PRO A 44 -10.21 -22.94 24.83
C PRO A 44 -8.68 -22.95 24.63
N CYS A 45 -8.21 -22.28 23.59
CA CYS A 45 -6.78 -22.19 23.30
C CYS A 45 -6.36 -20.74 23.00
N ASP A 46 -5.07 -20.49 23.11
CA ASP A 46 -4.50 -19.22 22.70
C ASP A 46 -4.53 -19.10 21.18
N GLY A 47 -4.79 -17.88 20.69
CA GLY A 47 -4.81 -17.56 19.28
C GLY A 47 -4.53 -16.09 19.08
N PHE A 48 -4.54 -15.68 17.81
CA PHE A 48 -4.32 -14.29 17.43
C PHE A 48 -5.37 -13.84 16.42
N VAL A 49 -5.81 -12.60 16.52
CA VAL A 49 -6.69 -11.94 15.56
C VAL A 49 -6.03 -10.61 15.19
N ILE A 50 -5.59 -10.46 13.92
CA ILE A 50 -4.87 -9.28 13.44
C ILE A 50 -3.68 -8.95 14.36
N GLY A 51 -2.93 -9.96 14.81
CA GLY A 51 -1.79 -9.82 15.72
C GLY A 51 -2.13 -9.54 17.19
N GLU A 52 -3.41 -9.40 17.57
CA GLU A 52 -3.83 -9.30 18.97
C GLU A 52 -3.98 -10.69 19.58
N PRO A 53 -3.40 -10.97 20.77
CA PRO A 53 -3.61 -12.23 21.46
C PRO A 53 -5.05 -12.32 21.97
N VAL A 54 -5.67 -13.46 21.70
CA VAL A 54 -7.04 -13.77 22.13
C VAL A 54 -7.11 -15.20 22.64
N THR A 55 -8.11 -15.50 23.46
CA THR A 55 -8.46 -16.89 23.77
C THR A 55 -9.59 -17.31 22.84
N VAL A 56 -9.34 -18.31 21.99
CA VAL A 56 -10.35 -18.93 21.14
C VAL A 56 -11.19 -19.88 21.98
N ILE A 57 -12.48 -19.63 22.08
CA ILE A 57 -13.38 -20.38 22.95
C ILE A 57 -14.05 -21.53 22.20
N LYS A 58 -14.57 -21.24 21.00
CA LYS A 58 -15.31 -22.22 20.20
C LYS A 58 -15.44 -21.74 18.75
N PHE A 59 -15.73 -22.69 17.86
CA PHE A 59 -16.11 -22.45 16.47
C PHE A 59 -17.60 -22.75 16.30
N ASN A 60 -18.32 -21.84 15.61
CA ASN A 60 -19.76 -21.96 15.39
C ASN A 60 -20.05 -21.98 13.88
N TYR A 61 -21.19 -22.59 13.52
CA TYR A 61 -21.76 -22.51 12.19
C TYR A 61 -23.28 -22.28 12.30
N ASP A 62 -23.77 -21.23 11.65
CA ASP A 62 -25.19 -20.82 11.70
C ASP A 62 -26.01 -21.26 10.48
N GLY A 63 -25.41 -22.08 9.59
CA GLY A 63 -26.03 -22.53 8.34
C GLY A 63 -25.85 -21.55 7.17
N ASN A 64 -25.10 -20.48 7.35
CA ASN A 64 -24.83 -19.51 6.28
C ASN A 64 -23.50 -19.86 5.59
N GLN A 65 -23.56 -20.51 4.43
CA GLN A 65 -22.39 -20.93 3.66
C GLN A 65 -21.46 -19.78 3.29
N ARG A 66 -22.00 -18.56 3.03
CA ARG A 66 -21.18 -17.37 2.71
C ARG A 66 -20.36 -16.88 3.90
N ARG A 67 -20.83 -17.14 5.11
CA ARG A 67 -20.15 -16.76 6.36
C ARG A 67 -19.18 -17.83 6.84
N ALA A 68 -19.38 -19.06 6.40
CA ALA A 68 -18.63 -20.24 6.79
C ALA A 68 -18.54 -20.40 8.34
N LEU A 69 -17.44 -20.88 8.89
CA LEU A 69 -17.27 -20.96 10.34
C LEU A 69 -16.97 -19.60 10.96
N THR A 70 -17.57 -19.33 12.10
CA THR A 70 -17.20 -18.22 12.97
C THR A 70 -16.47 -18.73 14.21
N ALA A 71 -15.65 -17.88 14.81
CA ALA A 71 -14.93 -18.16 16.06
C ALA A 71 -15.41 -17.18 17.14
N THR A 72 -15.75 -17.72 18.32
CA THR A 72 -15.95 -16.91 19.53
C THR A 72 -14.61 -16.75 20.21
N CYS A 73 -14.13 -15.51 20.31
CA CYS A 73 -12.85 -15.15 20.91
C CYS A 73 -13.06 -14.26 22.13
N ARG A 74 -12.20 -14.41 23.14
CA ARG A 74 -12.17 -13.56 24.35
C ARG A 74 -10.88 -12.74 24.37
N ARG A 75 -11.01 -11.45 24.56
CA ARG A 75 -9.87 -10.53 24.78
C ARG A 75 -9.36 -10.61 26.22
N SER A 76 -8.17 -10.07 26.45
CA SER A 76 -7.55 -9.95 27.77
C SER A 76 -8.39 -9.14 28.80
N ASP A 77 -9.31 -8.27 28.31
CA ASP A 77 -10.26 -7.53 29.15
C ASP A 77 -11.51 -8.34 29.55
N GLY A 78 -11.58 -9.61 29.11
CA GLY A 78 -12.69 -10.53 29.40
C GLY A 78 -13.88 -10.43 28.46
N ARG A 79 -13.89 -9.47 27.49
CA ARG A 79 -14.99 -9.33 26.52
C ARG A 79 -14.91 -10.40 25.45
N GLU A 80 -16.07 -10.99 25.17
CA GLU A 80 -16.23 -11.96 24.09
C GLU A 80 -16.80 -11.31 22.85
N TYR A 81 -16.37 -11.76 21.70
CA TYR A 81 -16.86 -11.32 20.39
C TYR A 81 -16.75 -12.47 19.38
N GLU A 82 -17.51 -12.37 18.30
CA GLU A 82 -17.56 -13.36 17.25
C GLU A 82 -17.04 -12.73 15.93
N LEU A 83 -16.22 -13.50 15.21
CA LEU A 83 -15.64 -13.09 13.91
C LEU A 83 -15.53 -14.31 13.00
N ALA A 84 -15.17 -14.10 11.72
CA ALA A 84 -14.92 -15.22 10.81
C ALA A 84 -13.75 -16.08 11.32
N ALA A 85 -13.91 -17.38 11.33
CA ALA A 85 -12.85 -18.28 11.81
C ALA A 85 -11.55 -18.13 11.01
N THR A 86 -11.64 -17.73 9.75
CA THR A 86 -10.50 -17.46 8.86
C THR A 86 -9.62 -16.29 9.30
N GLU A 87 -10.14 -15.37 10.12
CA GLU A 87 -9.38 -14.24 10.69
C GLU A 87 -8.60 -14.62 11.94
N VAL A 88 -8.86 -15.81 12.48
CA VAL A 88 -8.14 -16.32 13.64
C VAL A 88 -6.89 -17.04 13.19
N LEU A 89 -5.83 -16.94 13.96
CA LEU A 89 -4.61 -17.72 13.85
C LEU A 89 -4.46 -18.57 15.10
N VAL A 90 -4.36 -19.88 14.94
CA VAL A 90 -4.08 -20.82 16.01
C VAL A 90 -2.63 -21.28 15.89
N PRO A 91 -1.79 -21.12 16.95
CA PRO A 91 -0.40 -21.56 16.94
C PRO A 91 -0.24 -23.05 16.62
N ALA A 92 0.82 -23.41 15.90
CA ALA A 92 1.06 -24.78 15.45
C ALA A 92 1.39 -25.76 16.60
N ASP A 93 1.81 -25.25 17.76
CA ASP A 93 2.11 -26.02 18.97
C ASP A 93 0.85 -26.39 19.78
N ILE A 94 -0.30 -25.84 19.42
CA ILE A 94 -1.59 -26.24 20.02
C ILE A 94 -2.00 -27.62 19.48
N ALA A 95 -2.34 -28.53 20.39
CA ALA A 95 -2.79 -29.88 20.02
C ALA A 95 -4.04 -29.81 19.12
N GLY A 96 -3.96 -30.43 17.95
CA GLY A 96 -5.05 -30.44 16.97
C GLY A 96 -5.06 -29.22 16.02
N SER A 97 -4.09 -28.31 16.08
CA SER A 97 -3.99 -27.13 15.20
C SER A 97 -3.98 -27.50 13.72
N GLN A 98 -3.47 -28.70 13.34
CA GLN A 98 -3.47 -29.18 11.96
C GLN A 98 -4.89 -29.25 11.35
N TYR A 99 -5.93 -29.48 12.12
CA TYR A 99 -7.31 -29.49 11.66
C TYR A 99 -7.80 -28.08 11.33
N PHE A 100 -7.32 -27.09 12.05
CA PHE A 100 -7.61 -25.70 11.78
C PHE A 100 -6.85 -25.20 10.54
N VAL A 101 -5.60 -25.61 10.36
CA VAL A 101 -4.81 -25.35 9.16
C VAL A 101 -5.46 -26.01 7.94
N ALA A 102 -5.96 -27.25 8.07
CA ALA A 102 -6.70 -27.94 7.01
C ALA A 102 -7.99 -27.19 6.62
N TYR A 103 -8.74 -26.67 7.60
CA TYR A 103 -9.91 -25.82 7.34
C TYR A 103 -9.53 -24.56 6.56
N ARG A 104 -8.45 -23.86 6.93
CA ARG A 104 -7.98 -22.66 6.24
C ARG A 104 -7.57 -22.98 4.79
N GLN A 105 -6.82 -24.07 4.57
CA GLN A 105 -6.43 -24.52 3.23
C GLN A 105 -7.66 -24.87 2.39
N TRP A 106 -8.65 -25.55 2.95
CA TRP A 106 -9.90 -25.86 2.26
C TRP A 106 -10.68 -24.59 1.87
N MET A 107 -10.60 -23.53 2.69
CA MET A 107 -11.17 -22.21 2.40
C MET A 107 -10.35 -21.40 1.37
N GLY A 108 -9.29 -21.98 0.78
CA GLY A 108 -8.42 -21.29 -0.20
C GLY A 108 -7.41 -20.33 0.41
N LEU A 109 -7.16 -20.42 1.72
CA LEU A 109 -6.15 -19.60 2.40
C LEU A 109 -4.84 -20.39 2.53
N GLU A 110 -3.70 -19.68 2.45
CA GLU A 110 -2.39 -20.33 2.63
C GLU A 110 -2.31 -21.09 3.96
N PRO A 111 -1.86 -22.36 3.96
CA PRO A 111 -1.75 -23.18 5.17
C PRO A 111 -0.68 -22.69 6.14
N GLU A 112 0.30 -21.95 5.66
CA GLU A 112 1.43 -21.48 6.43
C GLU A 112 1.32 -20.02 6.85
N LEU A 113 0.91 -19.85 8.10
CA LEU A 113 1.65 -18.93 8.96
C LEU A 113 2.60 -19.78 9.77
N SER A 114 3.82 -20.00 9.27
CA SER A 114 4.84 -20.70 10.05
C SER A 114 5.02 -19.96 11.39
N PRO A 115 5.18 -20.69 12.51
CA PRO A 115 5.47 -20.10 13.81
C PRO A 115 6.67 -19.15 13.75
N GLU A 116 7.59 -19.38 12.79
CA GLU A 116 8.74 -18.51 12.53
C GLU A 116 8.39 -17.16 11.86
N ARG A 117 7.30 -17.04 11.11
CA ARG A 117 6.81 -15.74 10.63
C ARG A 117 6.00 -15.02 11.72
N CYS A 118 5.11 -15.72 12.42
CA CYS A 118 4.47 -15.17 13.62
C CYS A 118 5.49 -14.89 14.71
N ALA A 119 6.50 -15.74 14.93
CA ALA A 119 7.59 -15.48 15.87
C ALA A 119 8.54 -14.39 15.38
N ARG A 120 8.81 -14.26 14.07
CA ARG A 120 9.58 -13.12 13.55
C ARG A 120 8.81 -11.81 13.63
N ASP A 121 7.52 -11.82 13.42
CA ASP A 121 6.67 -10.66 13.64
C ASP A 121 6.44 -10.41 15.15
N HIS A 122 6.42 -11.47 15.99
CA HIS A 122 6.33 -11.35 17.46
C HIS A 122 7.65 -11.08 18.14
N VAL A 123 8.76 -11.66 17.68
CA VAL A 123 10.12 -11.33 18.16
C VAL A 123 10.51 -9.91 17.77
N ARG A 124 9.98 -9.37 16.68
CA ARG A 124 10.09 -7.93 16.39
C ARG A 124 9.21 -7.04 17.27
N HIS A 125 8.19 -7.59 17.92
CA HIS A 125 7.34 -6.84 18.86
C HIS A 125 7.62 -7.13 20.34
N GLY A 126 8.51 -8.07 20.65
CA GLY A 126 8.83 -8.50 22.04
C GLY A 126 10.24 -8.15 22.53
N GLU A 127 11.13 -7.68 21.66
CA GLU A 127 12.38 -7.07 22.11
C GLU A 127 12.10 -5.61 22.46
N GLY A 128 12.06 -5.36 23.72
CA GLY A 128 11.83 -4.14 24.48
C GLY A 128 11.62 -2.88 23.65
N GLU A 129 10.45 -2.23 23.82
CA GLU A 129 10.24 -0.86 23.38
C GLU A 129 11.51 -0.06 23.66
N VAL A 130 12.26 0.30 22.60
CA VAL A 130 13.37 1.23 22.80
C VAL A 130 12.72 2.53 23.24
N PRO A 131 12.90 2.94 24.51
CA PRO A 131 12.26 4.14 24.98
C PRO A 131 12.79 5.30 24.15
N ILE A 132 11.86 6.04 23.54
CA ILE A 132 12.20 7.25 22.79
C ILE A 132 12.79 8.27 23.78
N ASP A 133 13.91 8.88 23.42
CA ASP A 133 14.40 10.04 24.18
C ASP A 133 13.45 11.22 23.97
N LEU A 134 12.60 11.45 24.98
CA LEU A 134 11.64 12.56 24.96
C LEU A 134 12.28 13.95 25.10
N ARG A 135 13.60 14.04 25.32
CA ARG A 135 14.33 15.31 25.47
C ARG A 135 14.78 15.90 24.15
N GLY A 136 15.00 15.07 23.13
CA GLY A 136 15.48 15.46 21.81
C GLY A 136 14.36 15.57 20.78
N LEU A 137 14.70 16.08 19.60
CA LEU A 137 13.84 15.95 18.41
C LEU A 137 13.98 14.56 17.85
N ILE A 138 12.88 14.01 17.35
CA ILE A 138 12.85 12.73 16.67
C ILE A 138 12.34 12.89 15.25
N GLU A 139 12.73 11.99 14.38
CA GLU A 139 12.28 11.95 12.99
C GLU A 139 11.36 10.76 12.77
N LEU A 140 10.16 11.03 12.27
CA LEU A 140 9.12 10.05 12.01
C LEU A 140 8.76 10.03 10.52
N ILE A 141 8.82 8.86 9.89
CA ILE A 141 8.23 8.65 8.56
C ILE A 141 6.72 8.59 8.71
N VAL A 142 6.00 9.42 8.00
CA VAL A 142 4.54 9.41 7.96
C VAL A 142 4.08 8.32 6.99
N LEU A 143 3.34 7.33 7.48
CA LEU A 143 2.81 6.22 6.69
C LEU A 143 1.37 6.48 6.25
N SER A 144 0.53 6.97 7.16
CA SER A 144 -0.85 7.36 6.86
C SER A 144 -1.36 8.40 7.85
N VAL A 145 -2.37 9.17 7.44
CA VAL A 145 -2.97 10.23 8.26
C VAL A 145 -4.46 9.97 8.39
N LYS A 146 -4.97 10.01 9.62
CA LYS A 146 -6.39 9.91 9.99
C LYS A 146 -6.80 11.18 10.73
N GLN A 147 -8.10 11.42 10.88
CA GLN A 147 -8.61 12.66 11.50
C GLN A 147 -7.96 13.02 12.85
N LYS A 148 -7.62 12.02 13.68
CA LYS A 148 -7.15 12.24 15.07
C LYS A 148 -5.78 11.60 15.35
N ALA A 149 -5.16 10.97 14.39
CA ALA A 149 -3.87 10.29 14.55
C ALA A 149 -3.19 10.09 13.20
N ALA A 150 -1.86 9.99 13.20
CA ALA A 150 -1.09 9.52 12.06
C ALA A 150 -0.40 8.21 12.42
N ARG A 151 -0.29 7.27 11.48
CA ARG A 151 0.58 6.12 11.62
C ARG A 151 1.96 6.54 11.16
N CYS A 152 2.95 6.38 12.03
CA CYS A 152 4.32 6.80 11.76
C CYS A 152 5.29 5.68 12.16
N ARG A 153 6.46 5.67 11.53
CA ARG A 153 7.60 4.80 11.86
C ARG A 153 8.82 5.68 12.19
N LEU A 154 9.68 5.26 13.11
CA LEU A 154 10.95 5.93 13.33
C LEU A 154 11.77 5.92 12.04
N LEU A 155 12.42 7.04 11.70
CA LEU A 155 13.28 7.13 10.52
C LEU A 155 14.46 6.15 10.60
N ARG A 156 15.01 5.97 11.80
CA ARG A 156 16.09 5.03 12.07
C ARG A 156 15.61 3.90 12.97
N GLY A 157 14.80 2.99 12.40
CA GLY A 157 14.27 1.84 13.12
C GLY A 157 12.97 1.34 12.51
N GLU A 158 12.52 0.17 12.96
CA GLU A 158 11.31 -0.47 12.48
C GLU A 158 10.09 -0.16 13.36
N GLN A 159 10.30 0.52 14.51
CA GLN A 159 9.22 0.79 15.45
C GLN A 159 8.22 1.79 14.89
N SER A 160 6.97 1.37 14.85
CA SER A 160 5.84 2.18 14.37
C SER A 160 4.96 2.64 15.53
N PHE A 161 4.41 3.84 15.41
CA PHE A 161 3.58 4.48 16.43
C PHE A 161 2.28 5.00 15.85
N THR A 162 1.26 5.06 16.69
CA THR A 162 0.12 5.93 16.48
C THR A 162 0.46 7.30 17.06
N PHE A 163 0.79 8.24 16.19
CA PHE A 163 1.19 9.59 16.57
C PHE A 163 0.00 10.52 16.72
N ARG A 164 -0.04 11.32 17.78
CA ARG A 164 -1.07 12.32 18.06
C ARG A 164 -0.44 13.70 18.22
N ALA A 165 -0.94 14.65 17.44
CA ALA A 165 -0.55 16.07 17.51
C ALA A 165 -1.74 16.97 17.18
N GLY A 166 -1.60 18.26 17.46
CA GLY A 166 -2.66 19.25 17.18
C GLY A 166 -2.84 19.60 15.70
N ARG A 167 -1.82 19.31 14.84
CA ARG A 167 -1.80 19.70 13.42
C ARG A 167 -1.53 18.51 12.51
N LEU A 168 -2.29 17.44 12.66
CA LEU A 168 -2.09 16.23 11.84
C LEU A 168 -2.40 16.46 10.35
N TRP A 169 -3.27 17.40 10.02
CA TRP A 169 -3.59 17.77 8.62
C TRP A 169 -2.42 18.37 7.85
N ASP A 170 -1.34 18.75 8.54
CA ASP A 170 -0.11 19.22 7.93
C ASP A 170 0.83 18.07 7.51
N LEU A 171 0.44 16.81 7.70
CA LEU A 171 1.24 15.63 7.37
C LEU A 171 0.75 14.98 6.08
N VAL A 172 1.70 14.47 5.28
CA VAL A 172 1.47 13.69 4.07
C VAL A 172 2.26 12.39 4.13
N PRO A 173 1.67 11.23 3.72
CA PRO A 173 2.43 9.98 3.62
C PRO A 173 3.69 10.14 2.77
N GLY A 174 4.79 9.55 3.23
CA GLY A 174 6.11 9.66 2.58
C GLY A 174 6.95 10.84 3.08
N GLU A 175 6.39 11.76 3.85
CA GLU A 175 7.19 12.81 4.50
C GLU A 175 7.84 12.32 5.79
N ILE A 176 8.92 13.00 6.17
CA ILE A 176 9.59 12.85 7.45
C ILE A 176 9.18 14.03 8.34
N ALA A 177 8.43 13.75 9.40
CA ALA A 177 8.06 14.73 10.41
C ALA A 177 9.16 14.83 11.46
N ILE A 178 9.64 16.04 11.71
CA ILE A 178 10.53 16.36 12.83
C ILE A 178 9.64 16.75 13.99
N VAL A 179 9.69 15.96 15.05
CA VAL A 179 8.76 16.02 16.17
C VAL A 179 9.48 16.26 17.46
N LYS A 180 8.96 17.18 18.28
CA LYS A 180 9.30 17.28 19.69
C LYS A 180 8.36 16.39 20.49
N PRO A 181 8.80 15.21 20.94
CA PRO A 181 7.95 14.27 21.64
C PRO A 181 7.55 14.83 23.03
N ALA A 182 6.34 14.50 23.45
CA ALA A 182 5.82 14.91 24.78
C ALA A 182 5.56 13.70 25.67
N LYS A 183 4.94 12.64 25.13
CA LYS A 183 4.57 11.45 25.89
C LYS A 183 4.54 10.23 24.98
N GLN A 184 5.09 9.13 25.49
CA GLN A 184 4.96 7.78 24.92
C GLN A 184 4.12 6.92 25.87
N TRP A 185 3.24 6.08 25.31
CA TRP A 185 2.45 5.11 26.07
C TRP A 185 2.02 3.96 25.17
N THR A 186 1.61 2.88 25.78
CA THR A 186 1.00 1.73 25.09
C THR A 186 -0.48 1.67 25.45
N TYR A 187 -1.34 1.42 24.48
CA TYR A 187 -2.77 1.22 24.67
C TYR A 187 -3.25 0.07 23.80
N ALA A 188 -3.88 -0.93 24.40
CA ALA A 188 -4.31 -2.17 23.73
C ALA A 188 -3.18 -2.81 22.90
N GLY A 189 -1.96 -2.91 23.47
CA GLY A 189 -0.80 -3.48 22.79
C GLY A 189 -0.15 -2.60 21.71
N ASN A 190 -0.77 -1.46 21.36
CA ASN A 190 -0.25 -0.57 20.33
C ASN A 190 0.55 0.58 20.93
N PRO A 191 1.75 0.90 20.41
CA PRO A 191 2.54 2.01 20.86
C PRO A 191 1.97 3.34 20.34
N TYR A 192 1.85 4.29 21.23
CA TYR A 192 1.42 5.67 20.97
C TYR A 192 2.51 6.66 21.32
N LEU A 193 2.53 7.73 20.59
CA LEU A 193 3.39 8.86 20.82
C LEU A 193 2.57 10.15 20.66
N SER A 194 2.76 11.13 21.53
CA SER A 194 2.26 12.48 21.30
C SER A 194 3.40 13.48 21.30
N GLY A 195 3.20 14.59 20.61
CA GLY A 195 4.21 15.63 20.50
C GLY A 195 3.75 16.79 19.63
N ALA A 196 4.68 17.74 19.44
CA ALA A 196 4.50 18.87 18.52
C ALA A 196 5.30 18.59 17.23
N ILE A 197 4.68 18.87 16.09
CA ILE A 197 5.36 18.85 14.79
C ILE A 197 6.09 20.18 14.66
N GLU A 198 7.41 20.14 14.59
CA GLU A 198 8.25 21.33 14.38
C GLU A 198 8.37 21.65 12.89
N SER A 199 8.58 20.64 12.05
CA SER A 199 8.66 20.77 10.61
C SER A 199 8.44 19.44 9.91
N THR A 200 8.25 19.49 8.60
CA THR A 200 8.25 18.31 7.73
C THR A 200 9.26 18.49 6.60
N ARG A 201 9.82 17.40 6.10
CA ARG A 201 10.66 17.37 4.91
C ARG A 201 10.38 16.13 4.09
N LEU A 202 10.62 16.22 2.80
CA LEU A 202 10.59 15.08 1.91
C LEU A 202 12.02 14.68 1.54
N ASP A 203 12.36 13.44 1.81
CA ASP A 203 13.65 12.85 1.48
C ASP A 203 13.44 11.34 1.22
N ALA A 204 13.08 11.05 -0.02
CA ALA A 204 12.73 9.68 -0.42
C ALA A 204 13.90 8.68 -0.19
N ARG A 205 15.16 9.14 -0.31
CA ARG A 205 16.33 8.28 -0.06
C ARG A 205 16.44 7.87 1.40
N ALA A 206 16.09 8.78 2.31
CA ALA A 206 16.13 8.51 3.75
C ALA A 206 15.02 7.56 4.21
N LEU A 207 13.96 7.37 3.43
CA LEU A 207 12.86 6.44 3.76
C LEU A 207 13.30 4.97 3.81
N GLY A 208 14.44 4.63 3.20
CA GLY A 208 14.95 3.25 3.15
C GLY A 208 14.11 2.31 2.27
N LEU A 209 13.37 2.87 1.29
CA LEU A 209 12.56 2.11 0.37
C LEU A 209 13.41 1.40 -0.68
N VAL A 210 13.02 0.18 -1.04
CA VAL A 210 13.58 -0.52 -2.20
C VAL A 210 13.06 0.17 -3.46
N PRO A 211 13.92 0.62 -4.41
CA PRO A 211 13.47 1.21 -5.66
C PRO A 211 12.55 0.27 -6.43
N LEU A 212 11.57 0.83 -7.14
CA LEU A 212 10.71 0.07 -8.06
C LEU A 212 11.55 -0.52 -9.20
N ARG A 213 11.26 -1.74 -9.59
CA ARG A 213 11.94 -2.40 -10.70
C ARG A 213 11.60 -1.70 -12.02
N LEU A 214 12.61 -1.56 -12.89
CA LEU A 214 12.44 -1.11 -14.27
C LEU A 214 12.66 -2.30 -15.19
N GLU A 215 11.66 -2.68 -15.94
CA GLU A 215 11.75 -3.73 -16.96
C GLU A 215 11.98 -3.09 -18.32
N ASN A 216 13.06 -3.50 -18.99
CA ASN A 216 13.35 -3.04 -20.36
C ASN A 216 12.34 -3.68 -21.33
N ARG A 217 11.59 -2.86 -22.05
CA ARG A 217 10.54 -3.26 -22.99
C ARG A 217 10.99 -3.16 -24.46
N GLY A 218 12.18 -2.68 -24.71
CA GLY A 218 12.71 -2.56 -26.06
C GLY A 218 13.35 -1.21 -26.37
N LEU A 219 13.35 -0.87 -27.63
CA LEU A 219 13.94 0.36 -28.15
C LEU A 219 12.87 1.20 -28.85
N TRP A 220 12.64 2.39 -28.34
CA TRP A 220 11.84 3.42 -29.01
C TRP A 220 12.70 4.14 -30.06
N ASN A 221 12.17 4.31 -31.25
CA ASN A 221 12.87 5.01 -32.36
C ASN A 221 12.02 6.21 -32.82
N PRO A 222 12.51 7.45 -32.70
CA PRO A 222 11.76 8.62 -33.12
C PRO A 222 11.45 8.64 -34.63
N ALA A 223 12.25 7.94 -35.48
CA ALA A 223 11.97 7.85 -36.91
C ALA A 223 10.70 7.04 -37.25
N GLU A 224 10.17 6.29 -36.30
CA GLU A 224 8.94 5.49 -36.46
C GLU A 224 7.69 6.22 -35.95
N HIS A 225 7.87 7.45 -35.44
CA HIS A 225 6.78 8.28 -34.91
C HIS A 225 6.40 9.40 -35.88
N TYR A 226 5.11 9.74 -35.85
CA TYR A 226 4.59 10.88 -36.60
C TYR A 226 4.90 12.19 -35.87
N TRP A 227 5.56 13.12 -36.59
CA TRP A 227 5.98 14.44 -36.06
C TRP A 227 5.37 15.62 -36.83
N GLY A 228 4.30 15.41 -37.55
CA GLY A 228 3.69 16.39 -38.46
C GLY A 228 3.86 15.98 -39.92
N GLU A 229 3.30 16.80 -40.84
CA GLU A 229 3.43 16.52 -42.27
C GLU A 229 4.79 16.98 -42.83
N GLU A 230 5.18 16.36 -43.93
CA GLU A 230 6.45 16.72 -44.59
C GLU A 230 6.45 18.21 -45.03
N GLY A 231 7.41 18.97 -44.50
CA GLY A 231 7.53 20.39 -44.73
C GLY A 231 6.93 21.30 -43.66
N GLU A 232 6.26 20.74 -42.67
CA GLU A 232 5.84 21.50 -41.49
C GLU A 232 7.03 21.75 -40.54
N PRO A 233 7.09 22.92 -39.87
CA PRO A 233 8.11 23.16 -38.87
C PRO A 233 7.89 22.24 -37.67
N LEU A 234 8.94 21.56 -37.24
CA LEU A 234 8.91 20.77 -36.02
C LEU A 234 8.73 21.65 -34.78
N ASP A 235 7.87 21.21 -33.88
CA ASP A 235 7.71 21.82 -32.57
C ASP A 235 9.04 21.84 -31.79
N GLU A 236 9.29 22.89 -31.04
CA GLU A 236 10.54 23.06 -30.29
C GLU A 236 10.80 21.93 -29.31
N TRP A 237 9.76 21.41 -28.66
CA TRP A 237 9.86 20.29 -27.72
C TRP A 237 10.23 18.96 -28.42
N ALA A 238 9.88 18.79 -29.70
CA ALA A 238 10.17 17.54 -30.44
C ALA A 238 11.63 17.48 -30.95
N LYS A 239 12.24 18.63 -31.22
CA LYS A 239 13.61 18.71 -31.77
C LYS A 239 14.66 17.94 -30.95
N PRO A 240 14.75 18.10 -29.61
CA PRO A 240 15.73 17.36 -28.81
C PRO A 240 15.45 15.85 -28.78
N LEU A 241 14.19 15.42 -28.83
CA LEU A 241 13.81 14.02 -28.89
C LEU A 241 14.29 13.34 -30.18
N ILE A 242 14.04 14.00 -31.32
CA ILE A 242 14.45 13.52 -32.64
C ILE A 242 15.99 13.51 -32.75
N ALA A 243 16.63 14.57 -32.30
CA ALA A 243 18.08 14.73 -32.36
C ALA A 243 18.82 13.68 -31.50
N ARG A 244 18.20 13.24 -30.38
CA ARG A 244 18.76 12.21 -29.52
C ARG A 244 18.74 10.82 -30.18
N GLY A 245 17.78 10.56 -31.07
CA GLY A 245 17.60 9.27 -31.74
C GLY A 245 17.04 8.18 -30.81
N PRO A 246 17.23 6.91 -31.18
CA PRO A 246 16.64 5.79 -30.46
C PRO A 246 17.08 5.71 -28.99
N ARG A 247 16.12 5.36 -28.10
CA ARG A 247 16.34 5.24 -26.66
C ARG A 247 15.64 3.98 -26.12
N PRO A 248 16.18 3.32 -25.07
CA PRO A 248 15.48 2.21 -24.44
C PRO A 248 14.21 2.70 -23.76
N GLU A 249 13.15 1.91 -23.86
CA GLU A 249 11.91 2.11 -23.12
C GLU A 249 11.77 1.12 -22.00
N PHE A 250 11.18 1.57 -20.92
CA PHE A 250 11.01 0.79 -19.70
C PHE A 250 9.57 0.83 -19.21
N GLU A 251 9.19 -0.23 -18.51
CA GLU A 251 8.00 -0.28 -17.66
C GLU A 251 8.43 -0.30 -16.20
N MET A 252 7.85 0.60 -15.41
CA MET A 252 8.12 0.71 -13.97
C MET A 252 7.20 -0.23 -13.22
N GLU A 253 7.71 -0.95 -12.24
CA GLU A 253 6.90 -1.80 -11.35
C GLU A 253 5.77 -0.98 -10.71
N GLN A 254 4.53 -1.45 -10.84
CA GLN A 254 3.40 -0.94 -10.07
C GLN A 254 3.30 -1.70 -8.75
N VAL A 255 3.27 -0.98 -7.64
CA VAL A 255 3.00 -1.54 -6.32
C VAL A 255 1.58 -1.18 -5.93
N LEU A 256 0.72 -2.18 -5.86
CA LEU A 256 -0.69 -2.02 -5.49
C LEU A 256 -1.05 -3.03 -4.38
N PRO A 257 -0.83 -2.68 -3.09
CA PRO A 257 -1.11 -3.57 -1.98
C PRO A 257 -2.59 -3.97 -1.92
N GLY A 258 -2.86 -5.24 -1.70
CA GLY A 258 -4.23 -5.76 -1.61
C GLY A 258 -4.90 -6.06 -2.95
N ALA A 259 -4.25 -5.77 -4.08
CA ALA A 259 -4.72 -6.29 -5.37
C ALA A 259 -4.48 -7.81 -5.44
N ASP A 260 -5.48 -8.55 -5.88
CA ASP A 260 -5.35 -9.97 -6.14
C ASP A 260 -4.96 -10.18 -7.62
N VAL A 261 -3.82 -10.82 -7.83
CA VAL A 261 -3.31 -11.10 -9.19
C VAL A 261 -4.24 -12.05 -9.96
N GLU A 262 -5.00 -12.87 -9.26
CA GLU A 262 -5.92 -13.84 -9.85
C GLU A 262 -7.33 -13.25 -10.08
N ASP A 263 -7.68 -12.15 -9.39
CA ASP A 263 -8.94 -11.44 -9.58
C ASP A 263 -8.73 -10.11 -10.32
N PRO A 264 -9.05 -10.05 -11.65
CA PRO A 264 -8.94 -8.82 -12.43
C PRO A 264 -9.83 -7.68 -11.93
N PHE A 265 -10.79 -7.96 -11.05
CA PHE A 265 -11.68 -6.97 -10.43
C PHE A 265 -11.20 -6.50 -9.07
N SER A 266 -10.12 -7.08 -8.53
CA SER A 266 -9.48 -6.65 -7.28
C SER A 266 -8.62 -5.41 -7.54
N ASP A 267 -9.27 -4.25 -7.64
CA ASP A 267 -8.64 -2.95 -7.83
C ASP A 267 -9.00 -1.99 -6.69
N PRO A 268 -8.14 -1.87 -5.66
CA PRO A 268 -8.42 -0.94 -4.56
C PRO A 268 -8.43 0.53 -4.99
N ILE A 269 -7.79 0.89 -6.10
CA ILE A 269 -7.89 2.25 -6.66
C ILE A 269 -9.27 2.46 -7.28
N GLY A 270 -9.76 1.48 -8.07
CA GLY A 270 -11.12 1.46 -8.60
C GLY A 270 -12.16 1.52 -7.49
N GLU A 271 -12.01 0.74 -6.42
CA GLU A 271 -12.88 0.81 -5.25
C GLU A 271 -12.91 2.20 -4.61
N SER A 272 -11.76 2.87 -4.52
CA SER A 272 -11.69 4.26 -4.03
C SER A 272 -12.46 5.23 -4.92
N TYR A 273 -12.42 5.05 -6.24
CA TYR A 273 -13.24 5.86 -7.17
C TYR A 273 -14.73 5.62 -6.97
N ASP A 274 -15.16 4.38 -6.95
CA ASP A 274 -16.57 4.00 -6.80
C ASP A 274 -17.16 4.54 -5.50
N ARG A 275 -16.39 4.48 -4.41
CA ARG A 275 -16.79 5.08 -3.13
C ARG A 275 -16.93 6.60 -3.23
N LYS A 276 -15.96 7.26 -3.85
CA LYS A 276 -16.01 8.72 -4.04
C LYS A 276 -17.22 9.13 -4.86
N ASP A 277 -17.48 8.43 -5.97
CA ASP A 277 -18.59 8.72 -6.87
C ASP A 277 -19.95 8.43 -6.22
N SER A 278 -20.00 7.45 -5.30
CA SER A 278 -21.20 7.18 -4.49
C SER A 278 -21.40 8.15 -3.31
N GLY A 279 -20.44 9.08 -3.10
CA GLY A 279 -20.48 10.07 -2.02
C GLY A 279 -19.79 9.65 -0.72
N ASP A 280 -19.23 8.43 -0.64
CA ASP A 280 -18.42 7.97 0.50
C ASP A 280 -16.96 8.47 0.35
N VAL A 281 -16.79 9.79 0.47
CA VAL A 281 -15.49 10.46 0.33
C VAL A 281 -14.50 10.02 1.41
N ASP A 282 -14.97 9.84 2.64
CA ASP A 282 -14.12 9.40 3.77
C ASP A 282 -13.63 7.95 3.57
N GLY A 283 -14.50 7.06 3.09
CA GLY A 283 -14.16 5.69 2.76
C GLY A 283 -13.15 5.61 1.62
N ALA A 284 -13.36 6.38 0.56
CA ALA A 284 -12.42 6.50 -0.56
C ALA A 284 -11.03 6.97 -0.12
N TYR A 285 -10.99 8.05 0.67
CA TYR A 285 -9.74 8.59 1.21
C TYR A 285 -9.02 7.59 2.11
N LYS A 286 -9.79 6.86 2.94
CA LYS A 286 -9.24 5.84 3.83
C LYS A 286 -8.54 4.72 3.06
N ILE A 287 -9.12 4.23 1.95
CA ILE A 287 -8.48 3.20 1.11
C ILE A 287 -7.09 3.68 0.65
N LEU A 288 -7.00 4.88 0.11
CA LEU A 288 -5.73 5.42 -0.38
C LEU A 288 -4.70 5.59 0.75
N MET A 289 -5.13 6.02 1.94
CA MET A 289 -4.25 6.11 3.10
C MET A 289 -3.79 4.75 3.61
N ASP A 290 -4.65 3.73 3.56
CA ASP A 290 -4.29 2.37 3.97
C ASP A 290 -3.32 1.72 2.96
N LEU A 291 -3.43 2.03 1.65
CA LEU A 291 -2.44 1.65 0.63
C LEU A 291 -1.06 2.25 0.93
N CYS A 292 -0.98 3.56 1.19
CA CYS A 292 0.27 4.22 1.58
C CYS A 292 0.85 3.64 2.89
N GLN A 293 -0.01 3.31 3.86
CA GLN A 293 0.41 2.71 5.13
C GLN A 293 1.04 1.33 4.93
N THR A 294 0.52 0.56 3.98
CA THR A 294 1.01 -0.78 3.67
C THR A 294 2.32 -0.71 2.89
N ASP A 295 2.38 0.12 1.86
CA ASP A 295 3.61 0.37 1.10
C ASP A 295 3.62 1.78 0.51
N LEU A 296 4.56 2.61 0.96
CA LEU A 296 4.74 3.97 0.45
C LEU A 296 5.11 4.02 -1.04
N ARG A 297 5.51 2.90 -1.66
CA ARG A 297 5.79 2.81 -3.09
C ARG A 297 4.53 2.70 -3.95
N CYS A 298 3.34 2.67 -3.34
CA CYS A 298 2.08 2.75 -4.08
C CYS A 298 1.88 4.16 -4.67
N LEU A 299 2.46 4.41 -5.86
CA LEU A 299 2.43 5.73 -6.50
C LEU A 299 1.02 6.16 -6.89
N ASP A 300 0.13 5.21 -7.22
CA ASP A 300 -1.27 5.50 -7.48
C ASP A 300 -1.96 6.14 -6.27
N ALA A 301 -1.72 5.61 -5.07
CA ALA A 301 -2.30 6.17 -3.86
C ALA A 301 -1.87 7.64 -3.65
N HIS A 302 -0.58 7.96 -3.86
CA HIS A 302 -0.10 9.33 -3.79
C HIS A 302 -0.74 10.24 -4.82
N SER A 303 -0.83 9.78 -6.09
CA SER A 303 -1.46 10.50 -7.18
C SER A 303 -2.94 10.80 -6.85
N HIS A 304 -3.69 9.80 -6.39
CA HIS A 304 -5.11 9.95 -6.09
C HIS A 304 -5.38 10.78 -4.83
N LEU A 305 -4.54 10.69 -3.79
CA LEU A 305 -4.59 11.60 -2.64
C LEU A 305 -4.36 13.06 -3.07
N GLY A 306 -3.43 13.29 -3.99
CA GLY A 306 -3.23 14.59 -4.62
C GLY A 306 -4.51 15.10 -5.31
N ASN A 307 -5.14 14.25 -6.13
CA ASN A 307 -6.39 14.56 -6.84
C ASN A 307 -7.55 14.93 -5.88
N PHE A 308 -7.63 14.28 -4.72
CA PHE A 308 -8.66 14.57 -3.73
C PHE A 308 -8.65 16.02 -3.23
N VAL A 309 -7.47 16.62 -3.15
CA VAL A 309 -7.30 17.94 -2.55
C VAL A 309 -6.88 19.01 -3.56
N PHE A 310 -6.66 18.63 -4.83
CA PHE A 310 -6.12 19.49 -5.87
C PHE A 310 -6.90 20.80 -6.05
N ASP A 311 -8.24 20.72 -6.12
CA ASP A 311 -9.07 21.90 -6.41
C ASP A 311 -9.14 22.88 -5.23
N HIS A 312 -9.05 22.41 -4.02
CA HIS A 312 -9.32 23.22 -2.82
C HIS A 312 -8.05 23.53 -2.01
N ARG A 313 -7.07 22.65 -2.02
CA ARG A 313 -5.86 22.73 -1.20
C ARG A 313 -4.59 22.44 -2.00
N PRO A 314 -4.23 23.28 -3.00
CA PRO A 314 -3.10 22.98 -3.90
C PRO A 314 -1.75 22.85 -3.18
N LYS A 315 -1.58 23.52 -2.02
CA LYS A 315 -0.36 23.39 -1.18
C LYS A 315 -0.25 22.03 -0.51
N GLU A 316 -1.35 21.33 -0.32
CA GLU A 316 -1.37 19.96 0.19
C GLU A 316 -1.24 18.97 -0.99
N ALA A 317 -1.98 19.21 -2.08
CA ALA A 317 -1.93 18.39 -3.27
C ALA A 317 -0.51 18.23 -3.81
N ILE A 318 0.24 19.31 -3.91
CA ILE A 318 1.62 19.29 -4.41
C ILE A 318 2.51 18.36 -3.59
N ARG A 319 2.31 18.27 -2.28
CA ARG A 319 3.11 17.41 -1.39
C ARG A 319 2.81 15.93 -1.61
N HIS A 320 1.53 15.56 -1.85
CA HIS A 320 1.17 14.20 -2.23
C HIS A 320 1.82 13.79 -3.55
N TYR A 321 1.66 14.60 -4.58
CA TYR A 321 2.27 14.32 -5.88
C TYR A 321 3.80 14.28 -5.80
N GLU A 322 4.41 15.19 -5.04
CA GLU A 322 5.86 15.21 -4.85
C GLU A 322 6.35 13.96 -4.14
N ALA A 323 5.65 13.47 -3.12
CA ALA A 323 6.00 12.23 -2.44
C ALA A 323 6.05 11.05 -3.43
N GLY A 324 4.99 10.84 -4.22
CA GLY A 324 4.96 9.80 -5.24
C GLY A 324 6.05 9.99 -6.31
N LEU A 325 6.24 11.22 -6.79
CA LEU A 325 7.29 11.54 -7.76
C LEU A 325 8.69 11.20 -7.22
N ARG A 326 9.04 11.65 -6.01
CA ARG A 326 10.38 11.40 -5.44
C ARG A 326 10.63 9.93 -5.12
N ILE A 327 9.59 9.19 -4.72
CA ILE A 327 9.68 7.74 -4.51
C ILE A 327 9.92 7.04 -5.85
N GLY A 328 9.17 7.37 -6.90
CA GLY A 328 9.40 6.80 -8.23
C GLY A 328 10.77 7.15 -8.82
N GLU A 329 11.28 8.37 -8.58
CA GLU A 329 12.61 8.81 -9.01
C GLU A 329 13.76 8.00 -8.41
N LEU A 330 13.57 7.32 -7.28
CA LEU A 330 14.58 6.41 -6.73
C LEU A 330 14.96 5.30 -7.73
N SER A 331 14.02 4.90 -8.58
CA SER A 331 14.16 3.84 -9.57
C SER A 331 14.88 4.28 -10.83
N LEU A 332 14.82 5.58 -11.16
CA LEU A 332 15.43 6.10 -12.38
C LEU A 332 16.95 6.29 -12.27
N GLY A 333 17.44 6.50 -11.06
CA GLY A 333 18.87 6.77 -10.83
C GLY A 333 19.34 8.11 -11.43
N ALA A 334 20.61 8.41 -11.22
CA ALA A 334 21.22 9.60 -11.80
C ALA A 334 21.51 9.40 -13.30
N GLY A 335 21.03 10.33 -14.16
CA GLY A 335 21.31 10.28 -15.59
C GLY A 335 20.45 9.26 -16.35
N PHE A 336 19.25 8.96 -15.89
CA PHE A 336 18.32 8.11 -16.62
C PHE A 336 17.96 8.74 -17.99
N GLU A 337 18.31 8.02 -19.06
CA GLU A 337 18.11 8.44 -20.45
C GLU A 337 17.02 7.65 -21.19
N GLY A 338 16.38 6.70 -20.50
CA GLY A 338 15.31 5.89 -21.06
C GLY A 338 13.97 6.63 -21.15
N LEU A 339 12.97 5.94 -21.69
CA LEU A 339 11.58 6.38 -21.72
C LEU A 339 10.74 5.59 -20.72
N LEU A 340 9.64 6.19 -20.31
CA LEU A 340 8.54 5.57 -19.56
C LEU A 340 7.23 5.85 -20.34
N PRO A 341 6.97 5.16 -21.47
CA PRO A 341 5.80 5.40 -22.29
C PRO A 341 4.51 5.16 -21.52
N TRP A 342 3.51 6.01 -21.73
CA TRP A 342 2.16 5.87 -21.17
C TRP A 342 1.46 4.57 -21.62
N GLY A 343 1.88 4.02 -22.75
CA GLY A 343 1.36 2.77 -23.30
C GLY A 343 1.55 1.59 -22.33
N TRP A 344 2.63 1.58 -21.59
CA TRP A 344 2.87 0.65 -20.48
C TRP A 344 2.09 1.13 -19.26
N ILE A 345 1.10 0.33 -18.85
CA ILE A 345 0.10 0.75 -17.85
C ILE A 345 0.76 1.10 -16.53
N ASP A 346 1.76 0.36 -16.14
CA ASP A 346 2.44 0.48 -14.85
C ASP A 346 3.32 1.74 -14.75
N ASN A 347 3.58 2.43 -15.87
CA ASN A 347 4.22 3.74 -15.89
C ASN A 347 3.26 4.90 -15.49
N ARG A 348 1.96 4.67 -15.64
CA ARG A 348 0.96 5.73 -15.46
C ARG A 348 0.92 6.34 -14.07
N PRO A 349 1.07 5.57 -12.97
CA PRO A 349 1.11 6.14 -11.62
C PRO A 349 2.20 7.19 -11.46
N PHE A 350 3.42 6.89 -11.93
CA PHE A 350 4.54 7.83 -11.88
C PHE A 350 4.28 9.08 -12.73
N LEU A 351 3.84 8.89 -13.97
CA LEU A 351 3.52 10.00 -14.87
C LEU A 351 2.37 10.87 -14.35
N ARG A 352 1.37 10.28 -13.68
CA ARG A 352 0.30 11.03 -13.00
C ARG A 352 0.84 11.89 -11.84
N CYS A 353 1.76 11.33 -11.05
CA CYS A 353 2.42 12.10 -9.98
C CYS A 353 3.19 13.30 -10.56
N MET A 354 3.97 13.09 -11.64
CA MET A 354 4.67 14.17 -12.33
C MET A 354 3.71 15.25 -12.84
N HIS A 355 2.65 14.84 -13.53
CA HIS A 355 1.66 15.75 -14.10
C HIS A 355 0.98 16.59 -13.02
N GLY A 356 0.44 15.93 -11.97
CA GLY A 356 -0.19 16.61 -10.85
C GLY A 356 0.77 17.58 -10.13
N PHE A 357 2.04 17.19 -9.98
CA PHE A 357 3.07 18.07 -9.41
C PHE A 357 3.31 19.29 -10.27
N GLY A 358 3.49 19.14 -11.59
CA GLY A 358 3.65 20.24 -12.55
C GLY A 358 2.45 21.18 -12.55
N LEU A 359 1.22 20.65 -12.55
CA LEU A 359 0.00 21.46 -12.48
C LEU A 359 -0.10 22.26 -11.16
N CYS A 360 0.28 21.64 -10.04
CA CYS A 360 0.32 22.34 -8.75
C CYS A 360 1.38 23.46 -8.73
N LEU A 361 2.56 23.21 -9.30
CA LEU A 361 3.59 24.24 -9.44
C LEU A 361 3.07 25.44 -10.24
N TRP A 362 2.46 25.21 -11.39
CA TRP A 362 1.83 26.23 -12.20
C TRP A 362 0.78 27.01 -11.39
N ARG A 363 -0.14 26.32 -10.74
CA ARG A 363 -1.21 26.92 -9.92
C ARG A 363 -0.68 27.76 -8.76
N LEU A 364 0.51 27.42 -8.25
CA LEU A 364 1.20 28.16 -7.19
C LEU A 364 2.11 29.28 -7.73
N GLY A 365 2.14 29.54 -9.05
CA GLY A 365 2.94 30.57 -9.69
C GLY A 365 4.43 30.21 -9.84
N ARG A 366 4.81 28.94 -9.64
CA ARG A 366 6.18 28.41 -9.78
C ARG A 366 6.42 27.96 -11.23
N PHE A 367 6.30 28.92 -12.17
CA PHE A 367 6.25 28.65 -13.61
C PHE A 367 7.49 27.95 -14.16
N GLU A 368 8.70 28.36 -13.76
CA GLU A 368 9.95 27.78 -14.26
C GLU A 368 10.06 26.31 -13.85
N GLU A 369 9.70 26.00 -12.60
CA GLU A 369 9.71 24.62 -12.11
C GLU A 369 8.63 23.78 -12.79
N ALA A 370 7.45 24.33 -13.03
CA ALA A 370 6.39 23.64 -13.79
C ALA A 370 6.86 23.30 -15.21
N GLY A 371 7.49 24.26 -15.89
CA GLY A 371 8.07 24.05 -17.22
C GLY A 371 9.09 22.90 -17.24
N HIS A 372 10.02 22.88 -16.30
CA HIS A 372 11.01 21.80 -16.19
C HIS A 372 10.36 20.43 -15.98
N ILE A 373 9.27 20.35 -15.20
CA ILE A 373 8.55 19.08 -15.02
C ILE A 373 7.87 18.66 -16.32
N PHE A 374 7.22 19.56 -17.04
CA PHE A 374 6.55 19.25 -18.30
C PHE A 374 7.53 18.86 -19.40
N ASP A 375 8.67 19.57 -19.53
CA ASP A 375 9.75 19.20 -20.45
C ASP A 375 10.25 17.77 -20.15
N ARG A 376 10.46 17.45 -18.86
CA ARG A 376 10.87 16.12 -18.44
C ARG A 376 9.82 15.06 -18.72
N MET A 377 8.52 15.39 -18.61
CA MET A 377 7.44 14.47 -18.96
C MET A 377 7.47 14.14 -20.45
N LEU A 378 7.63 15.14 -21.35
CA LEU A 378 7.78 14.91 -22.78
C LEU A 378 9.04 14.09 -23.11
N TRP A 379 10.13 14.34 -22.38
CA TRP A 379 11.34 13.53 -22.52
C TRP A 379 11.13 12.06 -22.16
N LEU A 380 10.35 11.77 -21.12
CA LEU A 380 10.06 10.41 -20.68
C LEU A 380 8.93 9.74 -21.49
N ASN A 381 7.94 10.51 -21.94
CA ASN A 381 6.78 10.03 -22.69
C ASN A 381 6.50 10.91 -23.91
N PRO A 382 7.25 10.72 -25.02
CA PRO A 382 7.12 11.54 -26.23
C PRO A 382 5.74 11.50 -26.90
N SER A 383 4.97 10.43 -26.67
CA SER A 383 3.59 10.33 -27.21
C SER A 383 2.62 11.33 -26.57
N ASP A 384 3.03 11.97 -25.47
CA ASP A 384 2.29 13.03 -24.79
C ASP A 384 0.80 12.75 -24.55
N ASN A 385 0.49 11.57 -24.07
CA ASN A 385 -0.89 11.16 -23.79
C ASN A 385 -1.59 12.02 -22.73
N GLN A 386 -0.85 12.85 -22.02
CA GLN A 386 -1.36 13.77 -20.98
C GLN A 386 -1.47 15.22 -21.48
N GLY A 387 -1.11 15.50 -22.72
CA GLY A 387 -1.26 16.79 -23.37
C GLY A 387 -0.37 17.89 -22.80
N VAL A 388 0.76 17.56 -22.19
CA VAL A 388 1.66 18.53 -21.54
C VAL A 388 2.27 19.52 -22.53
N ARG A 389 2.44 19.14 -23.81
CA ARG A 389 2.92 20.07 -24.86
C ARG A 389 2.08 21.32 -24.96
N PHE A 390 0.76 21.23 -24.73
CA PHE A 390 -0.14 22.38 -24.75
C PHE A 390 -0.02 23.27 -23.51
N LEU A 391 0.58 22.76 -22.43
CA LEU A 391 0.77 23.48 -21.18
C LEU A 391 2.08 24.25 -21.14
N ILE A 392 3.10 23.81 -21.87
CA ILE A 392 4.44 24.39 -21.85
C ILE A 392 4.40 25.85 -22.29
N ASP A 393 3.70 26.18 -23.41
CA ASP A 393 3.57 27.53 -23.91
C ASP A 393 2.84 28.43 -22.92
N MET A 394 1.79 27.91 -22.26
CA MET A 394 1.02 28.67 -21.28
C MET A 394 1.87 28.96 -20.03
N VAL A 395 2.61 27.96 -19.56
CA VAL A 395 3.52 28.12 -18.43
C VAL A 395 4.69 29.03 -18.75
N GLY A 396 5.28 28.92 -19.97
CA GLY A 396 6.34 29.80 -20.47
C GLY A 396 5.87 31.25 -20.57
N ALA A 397 4.64 31.49 -21.01
CA ALA A 397 4.01 32.80 -21.03
C ALA A 397 3.57 33.29 -19.63
N LYS A 398 3.79 32.52 -18.57
CA LYS A 398 3.33 32.80 -17.20
C LYS A 398 1.82 33.07 -17.11
N ALA A 399 1.04 32.37 -17.94
CA ALA A 399 -0.41 32.52 -17.95
C ALA A 399 -0.99 32.10 -16.59
N ALA A 400 -1.99 32.83 -16.11
CA ALA A 400 -2.66 32.50 -14.85
C ALA A 400 -3.38 31.18 -14.99
N TRP A 401 -3.43 30.44 -13.88
CA TRP A 401 -4.24 29.22 -13.79
C TRP A 401 -5.74 29.53 -13.94
N GLU A 402 -6.40 28.86 -14.88
CA GLU A 402 -7.84 28.95 -15.07
C GLU A 402 -8.50 27.59 -14.78
N PRO A 403 -9.36 27.47 -13.74
CA PRO A 403 -10.06 26.22 -13.47
C PRO A 403 -10.93 25.79 -14.67
N GLY A 404 -10.80 24.50 -15.09
CA GLY A 404 -11.62 23.93 -16.15
C GLY A 404 -11.10 24.06 -17.58
N ARG A 405 -10.00 24.76 -17.83
CA ARG A 405 -9.39 24.89 -19.15
C ARG A 405 -8.53 23.69 -19.57
N GLN A 406 -8.27 22.77 -18.64
CA GLN A 406 -7.40 21.59 -18.82
C GLN A 406 -8.17 20.27 -18.76
N LYS A 407 -9.47 20.29 -19.06
CA LYS A 407 -10.27 19.06 -19.20
C LYS A 407 -10.25 18.56 -20.62
#